data_2216290b3296c2f45d615163239ecb60
#
_entry.id   2216290b3296c2f45d615163239ecb60
#
_cell.length_a   1.000
_cell.length_b   1.000
_cell.length_c   1.000
_cell.angle_alpha   90.00
_cell.angle_beta   90.00
_cell.angle_gamma   90.00
#
_symmetry.space_group_name_H-M   'P 1'
#
loop_
_entity.id
_entity.type
_entity.pdbx_description
1 polymer ?
#
loop_
_entity_poly.entity_id
_entity_poly.type
_entity_poly.pdbx_seq_one_letter_code
_entity_poly.pdbx_strand_id
1 'polypeptide(L)'
;NWKARHGENAVVVMYVNTSAAVKAETDYCCTSSNAVKVVEHILREHGPETEILFGPDMWLGSYVERETGHRMHVWPGECHVHAGIRPDDITAQRAAHPNAEFLVHPECGCVTQVMEYVAAGEVDPEGVHMLSTGGMIDYLKDNPEGEFIIATENGMLHPLHQVAPGATLIEANR
;
A
#
# COMPACT_ATOMS: atom_id res chain seq x y z
N ASN A 1 26.61 -6.52 -6.22
CA ASN A 1 25.91 -5.48 -5.48
C ASN A 1 25.22 -4.54 -6.47
N TRP A 2 23.94 -4.19 -6.27
CA TRP A 2 23.16 -3.31 -7.15
C TRP A 2 23.76 -1.89 -7.19
N LYS A 3 24.08 -1.28 -6.03
CA LYS A 3 24.71 0.03 -5.92
C LYS A 3 25.98 0.17 -6.76
N ALA A 4 26.83 -0.84 -6.76
CA ALA A 4 28.08 -0.80 -7.54
C ALA A 4 27.86 -0.68 -9.05
N ARG A 5 26.66 -0.99 -9.55
CA ARG A 5 26.28 -0.88 -10.97
C ARG A 5 25.58 0.43 -11.32
N HIS A 6 25.00 1.11 -10.32
CA HIS A 6 24.19 2.33 -10.51
C HIS A 6 24.89 3.61 -10.01
N GLY A 7 26.13 3.50 -9.51
CA GLY A 7 27.00 4.64 -9.15
C GLY A 7 26.70 5.27 -7.79
N GLU A 8 27.29 6.44 -7.57
CA GLU A 8 27.23 7.13 -6.27
C GLU A 8 25.85 7.71 -5.94
N ASN A 9 25.00 7.93 -6.95
CA ASN A 9 23.64 8.45 -6.77
C ASN A 9 22.58 7.34 -6.59
N ALA A 10 23.01 6.13 -6.22
CA ALA A 10 22.16 4.97 -6.00
C ALA A 10 21.76 4.84 -4.54
N VAL A 11 20.46 4.85 -4.27
CA VAL A 11 19.85 4.77 -2.93
C VAL A 11 19.02 3.51 -2.78
N VAL A 12 19.14 2.81 -1.67
CA VAL A 12 18.35 1.61 -1.35
C VAL A 12 17.32 1.94 -0.27
N VAL A 13 16.05 1.73 -0.60
CA VAL A 13 14.90 1.90 0.30
C VAL A 13 14.26 0.54 0.56
N MET A 14 14.17 0.13 1.81
CA MET A 14 13.56 -1.15 2.17
C MET A 14 12.51 -0.99 3.26
N TYR A 15 11.47 -1.80 3.13
CA TYR A 15 10.47 -1.92 4.19
C TYR A 15 11.11 -2.44 5.49
N VAL A 16 10.67 -1.92 6.64
CA VAL A 16 11.29 -2.24 7.94
C VAL A 16 11.22 -3.74 8.30
N ASN A 17 10.27 -4.50 7.76
CA ASN A 17 10.13 -5.94 7.99
C ASN A 17 11.01 -6.75 7.03
N THR A 18 12.29 -6.44 6.97
CA THR A 18 13.32 -7.20 6.24
C THR A 18 14.36 -7.76 7.20
N SER A 19 15.20 -8.69 6.72
CA SER A 19 16.26 -9.28 7.51
C SER A 19 17.35 -8.24 7.87
N ALA A 20 18.09 -8.51 8.95
CA ALA A 20 19.21 -7.67 9.33
C ALA A 20 20.28 -7.55 8.22
N ALA A 21 20.49 -8.61 7.44
CA ALA A 21 21.41 -8.59 6.31
C ALA A 21 20.97 -7.62 5.20
N VAL A 22 19.67 -7.55 4.89
CA VAL A 22 19.12 -6.58 3.94
C VAL A 22 19.25 -5.17 4.50
N LYS A 23 18.92 -4.97 5.78
CA LYS A 23 19.01 -3.65 6.43
C LYS A 23 20.44 -3.10 6.45
N ALA A 24 21.45 -3.97 6.55
CA ALA A 24 22.86 -3.57 6.51
C ALA A 24 23.27 -2.94 5.15
N GLU A 25 22.54 -3.23 4.08
CA GLU A 25 22.76 -2.69 2.72
C GLU A 25 21.77 -1.58 2.36
N THR A 26 20.90 -1.15 3.30
CA THR A 26 19.80 -0.21 3.10
C THR A 26 20.20 1.17 3.60
N ASP A 27 19.86 2.21 2.83
CA ASP A 27 20.11 3.61 3.21
C ASP A 27 18.93 4.17 3.99
N TYR A 28 17.71 3.85 3.58
CA TYR A 28 16.47 4.32 4.21
C TYR A 28 15.51 3.16 4.45
N CYS A 29 14.94 3.11 5.65
CA CYS A 29 13.85 2.20 5.96
C CYS A 29 12.51 2.94 5.92
N CYS A 30 11.47 2.26 5.43
CA CYS A 30 10.11 2.79 5.41
C CYS A 30 9.09 1.79 5.93
N THR A 31 7.87 2.27 6.11
CA THR A 31 6.65 1.49 6.29
C THR A 31 5.65 1.90 5.21
N SER A 32 4.54 1.19 5.05
CA SER A 32 3.46 1.58 4.14
C SER A 32 2.89 3.00 4.43
N SER A 33 2.94 3.43 5.70
CA SER A 33 2.43 4.76 6.10
C SER A 33 3.34 5.93 5.71
N ASN A 34 4.62 5.71 5.43
CA ASN A 34 5.57 6.79 5.17
C ASN A 34 6.43 6.61 3.91
N ALA A 35 6.23 5.53 3.15
CA ALA A 35 7.07 5.20 2.00
C ALA A 35 7.12 6.34 0.95
N VAL A 36 5.99 6.94 0.63
CA VAL A 36 5.91 8.11 -0.28
C VAL A 36 6.76 9.25 0.25
N LYS A 37 6.58 9.64 1.52
CA LYS A 37 7.35 10.74 2.15
C LYS A 37 8.84 10.48 2.20
N VAL A 38 9.24 9.20 2.37
CA VAL A 38 10.66 8.79 2.37
C VAL A 38 11.25 8.99 0.97
N VAL A 39 10.56 8.55 -0.08
CA VAL A 39 11.03 8.72 -1.46
C VAL A 39 11.06 10.20 -1.85
N GLU A 40 10.03 10.97 -1.53
CA GLU A 40 10.05 12.43 -1.73
C GLU A 40 11.21 13.13 -1.00
N HIS A 41 11.52 12.68 0.23
CA HIS A 41 12.67 13.19 0.98
C HIS A 41 13.99 12.90 0.25
N ILE A 42 14.16 11.66 -0.23
CA ILE A 42 15.35 11.26 -1.00
C ILE A 42 15.51 12.13 -2.25
N LEU A 43 14.43 12.34 -3.00
CA LEU A 43 14.47 13.16 -4.20
C LEU A 43 14.81 14.63 -3.92
N ARG A 44 14.40 15.16 -2.77
CA ARG A 44 14.80 16.52 -2.32
C ARG A 44 16.27 16.61 -1.93
N GLU A 45 16.80 15.58 -1.26
CA GLU A 45 18.19 15.57 -0.75
C GLU A 45 19.22 15.22 -1.84
N HIS A 46 18.90 14.25 -2.69
CA HIS A 46 19.84 13.68 -3.67
C HIS A 46 19.55 14.13 -5.12
N GLY A 47 18.41 14.77 -5.36
CA GLY A 47 17.99 15.24 -6.66
C GLY A 47 17.05 14.28 -7.42
N PRO A 48 16.36 14.78 -8.46
CA PRO A 48 15.33 14.03 -9.19
C PRO A 48 15.87 12.87 -10.03
N GLU A 49 17.16 12.83 -10.31
CA GLU A 49 17.81 11.77 -11.10
C GLU A 49 18.38 10.64 -10.20
N THR A 50 17.95 10.57 -8.95
CA THR A 50 18.41 9.54 -8.01
C THR A 50 17.90 8.16 -8.43
N GLU A 51 18.81 7.20 -8.57
CA GLU A 51 18.47 5.81 -8.83
C GLU A 51 18.05 5.13 -7.52
N ILE A 52 16.80 4.74 -7.40
CA ILE A 52 16.25 4.15 -6.17
C ILE A 52 15.95 2.66 -6.38
N LEU A 53 16.54 1.79 -5.56
CA LEU A 53 16.08 0.41 -5.39
C LEU A 53 15.07 0.35 -4.25
N PHE A 54 13.83 0.02 -4.57
CA PHE A 54 12.74 -0.10 -3.60
C PHE A 54 12.35 -1.57 -3.39
N GLY A 55 12.16 -1.96 -2.15
CA GLY A 55 11.73 -3.32 -1.84
C GLY A 55 11.33 -3.54 -0.37
N PRO A 56 10.97 -4.77 -0.03
CA PRO A 56 10.90 -5.96 -0.87
C PRO A 56 9.56 -6.13 -1.64
N ASP A 57 8.54 -5.30 -1.37
CA ASP A 57 7.20 -5.47 -1.90
C ASP A 57 6.97 -4.66 -3.18
N MET A 58 6.55 -5.36 -4.26
CA MET A 58 6.36 -4.75 -5.57
C MET A 58 5.10 -3.88 -5.65
N TRP A 59 4.06 -4.21 -4.90
CA TRP A 59 2.80 -3.47 -4.92
C TRP A 59 2.98 -2.12 -4.24
N LEU A 60 3.60 -2.11 -3.06
CA LEU A 60 3.97 -0.88 -2.37
C LEU A 60 4.92 -0.04 -3.24
N GLY A 61 5.91 -0.66 -3.89
CA GLY A 61 6.83 0.02 -4.80
C GLY A 61 6.09 0.71 -5.95
N SER A 62 5.19 -0.01 -6.62
CA SER A 62 4.37 0.53 -7.71
C SER A 62 3.43 1.65 -7.25
N TYR A 63 2.86 1.51 -6.05
CA TYR A 63 2.08 2.58 -5.43
C TYR A 63 2.92 3.84 -5.21
N VAL A 64 4.12 3.71 -4.65
CA VAL A 64 5.04 4.84 -4.41
C VAL A 64 5.48 5.49 -5.71
N GLU A 65 5.80 4.72 -6.76
CA GLU A 65 6.11 5.27 -8.10
C GLU A 65 4.97 6.14 -8.63
N ARG A 66 3.73 5.70 -8.46
CA ARG A 66 2.56 6.42 -8.92
C ARG A 66 2.36 7.74 -8.16
N GLU A 67 2.44 7.69 -6.83
CA GLU A 67 2.22 8.87 -5.97
C GLU A 67 3.32 9.93 -6.15
N THR A 68 4.56 9.50 -6.34
CA THR A 68 5.71 10.41 -6.49
C THR A 68 5.97 10.81 -7.93
N GLY A 69 5.47 10.06 -8.91
CA GLY A 69 5.81 10.20 -10.33
C GLY A 69 7.24 9.79 -10.68
N HIS A 70 8.01 9.28 -9.71
CA HIS A 70 9.40 8.87 -9.88
C HIS A 70 9.52 7.37 -10.14
N ARG A 71 10.20 6.99 -11.24
CA ARG A 71 10.44 5.58 -11.58
C ARG A 71 11.58 5.01 -10.75
N MET A 72 11.38 3.82 -10.22
CA MET A 72 12.33 3.14 -9.35
C MET A 72 12.68 1.74 -9.87
N HIS A 73 13.74 1.16 -9.37
CA HIS A 73 14.03 -0.27 -9.51
C HIS A 73 13.26 -1.01 -8.40
N VAL A 74 12.04 -1.42 -8.69
CA VAL A 74 11.21 -2.13 -7.72
C VAL A 74 11.60 -3.60 -7.67
N TRP A 75 11.90 -4.10 -6.46
CA TRP A 75 12.18 -5.52 -6.24
C TRP A 75 10.89 -6.35 -6.44
N PRO A 76 10.92 -7.45 -7.23
CA PRO A 76 9.75 -8.24 -7.58
C PRO A 76 9.36 -9.24 -6.47
N GLY A 77 9.25 -8.78 -5.23
CA GLY A 77 8.75 -9.53 -4.09
C GLY A 77 7.34 -9.09 -3.72
N GLU A 78 6.67 -9.88 -2.89
CA GLU A 78 5.32 -9.60 -2.43
C GLU A 78 5.12 -10.03 -0.98
N CYS A 79 4.21 -9.35 -0.27
CA CYS A 79 3.72 -9.81 1.02
C CYS A 79 2.68 -10.92 0.78
N HIS A 80 2.98 -12.18 1.14
CA HIS A 80 2.09 -13.32 0.90
C HIS A 80 0.70 -13.18 1.56
N VAL A 81 0.57 -12.38 2.61
CA VAL A 81 -0.72 -12.08 3.25
C VAL A 81 -1.59 -11.22 2.33
N HIS A 82 -1.05 -10.10 1.87
CA HIS A 82 -1.78 -9.15 1.03
C HIS A 82 -1.91 -9.62 -0.44
N ALA A 83 -0.95 -10.38 -0.95
CA ALA A 83 -1.01 -10.97 -2.29
C ALA A 83 -2.14 -12.01 -2.45
N GLY A 84 -2.66 -12.54 -1.34
CA GLY A 84 -3.82 -13.44 -1.32
C GLY A 84 -5.14 -12.77 -1.68
N ILE A 85 -5.23 -11.44 -1.61
CA ILE A 85 -6.43 -10.67 -2.00
C ILE A 85 -6.36 -10.42 -3.50
N ARG A 86 -7.28 -11.03 -4.26
CA ARG A 86 -7.27 -11.01 -5.72
C ARG A 86 -8.23 -9.95 -6.30
N PRO A 87 -8.02 -9.51 -7.54
CA PRO A 87 -8.95 -8.62 -8.24
C PRO A 87 -10.39 -9.14 -8.27
N ASP A 88 -10.57 -10.45 -8.47
CA ASP A 88 -11.90 -11.09 -8.50
C ASP A 88 -12.63 -11.00 -7.16
N ASP A 89 -11.89 -11.06 -6.04
CA ASP A 89 -12.46 -10.89 -4.70
C ASP A 89 -13.04 -9.49 -4.54
N ILE A 90 -12.30 -8.47 -4.97
CA ILE A 90 -12.75 -7.06 -4.96
C ILE A 90 -13.99 -6.88 -5.85
N THR A 91 -13.97 -7.45 -7.05
CA THR A 91 -15.10 -7.39 -7.98
C THR A 91 -16.36 -8.01 -7.37
N ALA A 92 -16.23 -9.17 -6.72
CA ALA A 92 -17.34 -9.85 -6.08
C ALA A 92 -17.90 -9.06 -4.89
N GLN A 93 -17.02 -8.52 -4.04
CA GLN A 93 -17.45 -7.72 -2.88
C GLN A 93 -18.12 -6.41 -3.32
N ARG A 94 -17.57 -5.74 -4.33
CA ARG A 94 -18.18 -4.54 -4.89
C ARG A 94 -19.58 -4.79 -5.46
N ALA A 95 -19.76 -5.90 -6.16
CA ALA A 95 -21.07 -6.26 -6.73
C ALA A 95 -22.11 -6.55 -5.61
N ALA A 96 -21.67 -7.13 -4.50
CA ALA A 96 -22.54 -7.40 -3.34
C ALA A 96 -22.81 -6.16 -2.47
N HIS A 97 -21.86 -5.21 -2.44
CA HIS A 97 -21.87 -4.02 -1.59
C HIS A 97 -21.54 -2.76 -2.40
N PRO A 98 -22.44 -2.31 -3.28
CA PRO A 98 -22.17 -1.25 -4.27
C PRO A 98 -21.92 0.14 -3.66
N ASN A 99 -22.32 0.35 -2.41
CA ASN A 99 -22.16 1.62 -1.70
C ASN A 99 -21.03 1.59 -0.67
N ALA A 100 -20.34 0.46 -0.53
CA ALA A 100 -19.24 0.33 0.43
C ALA A 100 -18.00 1.08 -0.05
N GLU A 101 -17.33 1.75 0.87
CA GLU A 101 -16.00 2.32 0.63
C GLU A 101 -14.92 1.26 0.70
N PHE A 102 -13.83 1.46 -0.03
CA PHE A 102 -12.69 0.55 -0.05
C PHE A 102 -11.56 1.08 0.83
N LEU A 103 -11.21 0.35 1.88
CA LEU A 103 -9.98 0.59 2.64
C LEU A 103 -8.93 -0.43 2.20
N VAL A 104 -7.95 0.01 1.41
CA VAL A 104 -7.00 -0.86 0.72
C VAL A 104 -5.60 -0.65 1.26
N HIS A 105 -4.94 -1.75 1.64
CA HIS A 105 -3.53 -1.68 2.03
C HIS A 105 -2.65 -1.56 0.78
N PRO A 106 -1.65 -0.65 0.73
CA PRO A 106 -0.83 -0.44 -0.46
C PRO A 106 0.08 -1.62 -0.85
N GLU A 107 0.21 -2.63 0.01
CA GLU A 107 0.88 -3.91 -0.29
C GLU A 107 -0.11 -4.97 -0.85
N CYS A 108 -1.39 -4.64 -0.98
CA CYS A 108 -2.40 -5.56 -1.51
C CYS A 108 -2.21 -5.79 -3.01
N GLY A 109 -2.25 -7.04 -3.45
CA GLY A 109 -2.24 -7.40 -4.87
C GLY A 109 -3.45 -6.87 -5.65
N CYS A 110 -4.52 -6.47 -4.95
CA CYS A 110 -5.71 -5.87 -5.53
C CYS A 110 -5.59 -4.37 -5.85
N VAL A 111 -4.52 -3.68 -5.39
CA VAL A 111 -4.34 -2.22 -5.56
C VAL A 111 -4.50 -1.81 -7.03
N THR A 112 -3.82 -2.51 -7.95
CA THR A 112 -3.90 -2.20 -9.38
C THR A 112 -5.34 -2.27 -9.89
N GLN A 113 -6.10 -3.30 -9.54
CA GLN A 113 -7.49 -3.48 -9.97
C GLN A 113 -8.41 -2.39 -9.41
N VAL A 114 -8.27 -2.05 -8.12
CA VAL A 114 -9.07 -0.98 -7.51
C VAL A 114 -8.78 0.35 -8.21
N MET A 115 -7.52 0.61 -8.52
CA MET A 115 -7.13 1.83 -9.22
C MET A 115 -7.58 1.86 -10.69
N GLU A 116 -7.69 0.70 -11.35
CA GLU A 116 -8.28 0.60 -12.69
C GLU A 116 -9.78 0.95 -12.65
N TYR A 117 -10.53 0.47 -11.66
CA TYR A 117 -11.94 0.85 -11.48
C TYR A 117 -12.13 2.35 -11.26
N VAL A 118 -11.26 2.96 -10.46
CA VAL A 118 -11.27 4.42 -10.27
C VAL A 118 -10.99 5.14 -11.59
N ALA A 119 -9.98 4.70 -12.34
CA ALA A 119 -9.62 5.31 -13.62
C ALA A 119 -10.71 5.14 -14.70
N ALA A 120 -11.47 4.04 -14.65
CA ALA A 120 -12.61 3.79 -15.54
C ALA A 120 -13.86 4.56 -15.12
N GLY A 121 -13.86 5.24 -13.97
CA GLY A 121 -15.03 5.93 -13.42
C GLY A 121 -16.09 4.97 -12.87
N GLU A 122 -15.72 3.73 -12.61
CA GLU A 122 -16.60 2.69 -12.08
C GLU A 122 -16.69 2.72 -10.55
N VAL A 123 -15.68 3.28 -9.89
CA VAL A 123 -15.64 3.54 -8.44
C VAL A 123 -15.34 5.01 -8.24
N ASP A 124 -16.07 5.66 -7.33
CA ASP A 124 -15.80 7.04 -6.95
C ASP A 124 -14.42 7.10 -6.26
N PRO A 125 -13.49 7.93 -6.73
CA PRO A 125 -12.20 8.14 -6.08
C PRO A 125 -12.32 8.49 -4.60
N GLU A 126 -13.37 9.25 -4.22
CA GLU A 126 -13.62 9.64 -2.83
C GLU A 126 -13.95 8.44 -1.93
N GLY A 127 -14.45 7.33 -2.50
CA GLY A 127 -14.75 6.09 -1.79
C GLY A 127 -13.58 5.08 -1.76
N VAL A 128 -12.37 5.46 -2.18
CA VAL A 128 -11.20 4.57 -2.18
C VAL A 128 -10.04 5.16 -1.39
N HIS A 129 -9.65 4.50 -0.32
CA HIS A 129 -8.63 4.97 0.60
C HIS A 129 -7.45 4.00 0.67
N MET A 130 -6.28 4.45 0.20
CA MET A 130 -5.02 3.70 0.32
C MET A 130 -4.42 3.97 1.69
N LEU A 131 -4.56 3.04 2.62
CA LEU A 131 -4.25 3.23 4.02
C LEU A 131 -3.37 2.11 4.56
N SER A 132 -2.39 2.46 5.38
CA SER A 132 -1.73 1.48 6.25
C SER A 132 -2.71 0.94 7.30
N THR A 133 -2.36 -0.14 7.98
CA THR A 133 -3.18 -0.69 9.07
C THR A 133 -3.51 0.35 10.15
N GLY A 134 -2.53 1.18 10.55
CA GLY A 134 -2.76 2.31 11.44
C GLY A 134 -3.68 3.38 10.84
N GLY A 135 -3.49 3.70 9.56
CA GLY A 135 -4.35 4.64 8.82
C GLY A 135 -5.81 4.17 8.73
N MET A 136 -6.06 2.87 8.58
CA MET A 136 -7.42 2.31 8.61
C MET A 136 -8.08 2.49 9.98
N ILE A 137 -7.33 2.29 11.08
CA ILE A 137 -7.83 2.53 12.44
C ILE A 137 -8.20 4.01 12.61
N ASP A 138 -7.35 4.92 12.20
CA ASP A 138 -7.61 6.36 12.36
C ASP A 138 -8.76 6.81 11.46
N TYR A 139 -8.85 6.30 10.23
CA TYR A 139 -9.96 6.57 9.33
C TYR A 139 -11.32 6.15 9.93
N LEU A 140 -11.40 4.95 10.50
CA LEU A 140 -12.65 4.45 11.10
C LEU A 140 -13.00 5.14 12.43
N LYS A 141 -12.04 5.70 13.17
CA LYS A 141 -12.35 6.57 14.33
C LYS A 141 -13.08 7.83 13.90
N ASP A 142 -12.67 8.40 12.75
CA ASP A 142 -13.27 9.61 12.20
C ASP A 142 -14.58 9.30 11.43
N ASN A 143 -14.75 8.04 10.97
CA ASN A 143 -15.92 7.54 10.22
C ASN A 143 -16.48 6.28 10.90
N PRO A 144 -17.09 6.39 12.10
CA PRO A 144 -17.47 5.23 12.91
C PRO A 144 -18.71 4.48 12.42
N GLU A 145 -19.36 4.97 11.38
CA GLU A 145 -20.55 4.39 10.74
C GLU A 145 -20.31 4.27 9.24
N GLY A 146 -20.98 3.34 8.59
CA GLY A 146 -20.87 3.09 7.16
C GLY A 146 -20.57 1.64 6.83
N GLU A 147 -20.33 1.37 5.56
CA GLU A 147 -20.02 0.06 5.04
C GLU A 147 -18.65 0.11 4.34
N PHE A 148 -17.73 -0.75 4.77
CA PHE A 148 -16.34 -0.71 4.33
C PHE A 148 -15.84 -2.10 3.92
N ILE A 149 -15.28 -2.20 2.71
CA ILE A 149 -14.56 -3.38 2.25
C ILE A 149 -13.09 -3.24 2.67
N ILE A 150 -12.65 -4.14 3.51
CA ILE A 150 -11.33 -4.10 4.15
C ILE A 150 -10.37 -5.02 3.39
N ALA A 151 -9.48 -4.42 2.61
CA ALA A 151 -8.49 -5.12 1.81
C ALA A 151 -7.12 -5.11 2.51
N THR A 152 -7.03 -5.88 3.59
CA THR A 152 -5.82 -6.18 4.36
C THR A 152 -5.99 -7.54 5.06
N GLU A 153 -5.09 -7.89 5.97
CA GLU A 153 -5.20 -9.12 6.76
C GLU A 153 -6.47 -9.18 7.62
N ASN A 154 -7.11 -10.34 7.70
CA ASN A 154 -8.37 -10.51 8.43
C ASN A 154 -8.26 -10.22 9.94
N GLY A 155 -7.07 -10.36 10.52
CA GLY A 155 -6.80 -10.00 11.91
C GLY A 155 -7.09 -8.53 12.23
N MET A 156 -7.05 -7.65 11.21
CA MET A 156 -7.38 -6.23 11.35
C MET A 156 -8.86 -5.96 11.61
N LEU A 157 -9.77 -6.84 11.25
CA LEU A 157 -11.22 -6.63 11.52
C LEU A 157 -11.51 -6.48 13.01
N HIS A 158 -10.79 -7.20 13.86
CA HIS A 158 -10.99 -7.11 15.31
C HIS A 158 -10.69 -5.71 15.87
N PRO A 159 -9.49 -5.13 15.70
CA PRO A 159 -9.22 -3.76 16.18
C PRO A 159 -10.08 -2.71 15.48
N LEU A 160 -10.45 -2.90 14.21
CA LEU A 160 -11.33 -1.99 13.49
C LEU A 160 -12.76 -1.99 14.09
N HIS A 161 -13.32 -3.14 14.42
CA HIS A 161 -14.61 -3.24 15.14
C HIS A 161 -14.55 -2.61 16.53
N GLN A 162 -13.41 -2.65 17.20
CA GLN A 162 -13.27 -2.01 18.51
C GLN A 162 -13.37 -0.48 18.43
N VAL A 163 -12.83 0.13 17.36
CA VAL A 163 -12.85 1.59 17.20
C VAL A 163 -14.11 2.11 16.51
N ALA A 164 -14.76 1.28 15.69
CA ALA A 164 -15.98 1.62 14.95
C ALA A 164 -17.04 0.49 15.07
N PRO A 165 -17.66 0.29 16.25
CA PRO A 165 -18.63 -0.80 16.47
C PRO A 165 -19.93 -0.61 15.68
N GLY A 166 -20.21 0.59 15.15
CA GLY A 166 -21.34 0.91 14.29
C GLY A 166 -21.10 0.64 12.80
N ALA A 167 -19.85 0.44 12.40
CA ALA A 167 -19.50 0.18 11.01
C ALA A 167 -19.76 -1.27 10.60
N THR A 168 -20.18 -1.46 9.33
CA THR A 168 -20.21 -2.78 8.69
C THR A 168 -18.89 -3.03 8.00
N LEU A 169 -18.10 -3.98 8.52
CA LEU A 169 -16.80 -4.33 7.97
C LEU A 169 -16.90 -5.62 7.17
N ILE A 170 -16.48 -5.56 5.91
CA ILE A 170 -16.56 -6.64 4.93
C ILE A 170 -15.15 -7.08 4.58
N GLU A 171 -14.84 -8.37 4.73
CA GLU A 171 -13.57 -8.93 4.27
C GLU A 171 -13.48 -8.87 2.74
N ALA A 172 -12.36 -8.40 2.22
CA ALA A 172 -12.14 -8.36 0.78
C ALA A 172 -12.05 -9.76 0.17
N ASN A 173 -11.47 -10.72 0.91
CA ASN A 173 -11.43 -12.14 0.55
C ASN A 173 -11.91 -13.01 1.72
N ARG A 174 -12.33 -14.23 1.42
CA ARG A 174 -12.71 -15.26 2.40
C ARG A 174 -11.77 -16.45 2.35
#